data_ebddff5b33b941b21c87edb8ea42894d
#
_entry.id   ebddff5b33b941b21c87edb8ea42894d
#
_cell.length_a   1.000
_cell.length_b   1.000
_cell.length_c   1.000
_cell.angle_alpha   90.00
_cell.angle_beta   90.00
_cell.angle_gamma   90.00
#
_symmetry.space_group_name_H-M   'P 1'
#
loop_
_entity.id
_entity.type
_entity.pdbx_description
1 polymer ?
#
loop_
_entity_poly.entity_id
_entity_poly.type
_entity_poly.pdbx_seq_one_letter_code
_entity_poly.pdbx_strand_id
1 'polypeptide(L)'
;MKILCVNAGSSSLKFQLVEMPEEKELINGYIEKIGLEDCFWTIKLNGQKIEKSRFLKDHTEAVQVLFDELLENKVIESLDEIEAVGHRVVHGGEKYSDSVVITDEVIEDIKSMTKFATLHHPGNLAGIDAMMKAINVPNVAVFDTAFHQTMPARKFIYPVPYEWYTKYGVRKYGFHGTSHKYITEVMQEKLGKKDVNIISCHIGSGSSIAVIKDGKCVDTTMGITPLDGLMMGTRSGSIDPSIIEYICKETGMDVGEVTNELNKKSGCLGIAGVSDNRDIEEKMNAGDELAGLAFTMFVERIAKYIAEYYIELEGNVDAIVFTAGVGENGIKARSMVVNKLKPLGIFLDEEKNSNIARFKDIHEGAISTADSKVPVLVLPTNEEIMIVRDTYKFVA
;
A
#
# COMPACT_ATOMS: atom_id res chain seq x y z
N MET A 1 3.17 -22.96 13.35
CA MET A 1 1.81 -22.62 12.86
C MET A 1 1.91 -22.16 11.41
N LYS A 2 1.17 -22.82 10.51
CA LYS A 2 1.13 -22.41 9.08
C LYS A 2 -0.04 -21.45 8.86
N ILE A 3 0.28 -20.23 8.48
CA ILE A 3 -0.69 -19.14 8.28
C ILE A 3 -0.72 -18.76 6.80
N LEU A 4 -1.90 -18.76 6.21
CA LEU A 4 -2.13 -18.33 4.85
C LEU A 4 -2.50 -16.84 4.83
N CYS A 5 -1.69 -16.03 4.17
CA CYS A 5 -2.02 -14.63 3.88
C CYS A 5 -2.75 -14.54 2.54
N VAL A 6 -3.84 -13.79 2.49
CA VAL A 6 -4.66 -13.58 1.29
C VAL A 6 -4.93 -12.10 1.08
N ASN A 7 -4.71 -11.63 -0.14
CA ASN A 7 -5.06 -10.30 -0.59
C ASN A 7 -5.87 -10.41 -1.88
N ALA A 8 -7.20 -10.34 -1.75
CA ALA A 8 -8.14 -10.47 -2.84
C ALA A 8 -8.55 -9.09 -3.37
N GLY A 9 -8.29 -8.84 -4.65
CA GLY A 9 -8.80 -7.70 -5.41
C GLY A 9 -10.06 -8.06 -6.22
N SER A 10 -10.57 -7.14 -7.02
CA SER A 10 -11.77 -7.37 -7.85
C SER A 10 -11.62 -8.51 -8.87
N SER A 11 -10.42 -8.65 -9.44
CA SER A 11 -10.08 -9.69 -10.43
C SER A 11 -8.74 -10.35 -10.15
N SER A 12 -8.26 -10.31 -8.93
CA SER A 12 -6.97 -10.86 -8.54
C SER A 12 -7.00 -11.46 -7.14
N LEU A 13 -6.10 -12.39 -6.88
CA LEU A 13 -5.86 -12.98 -5.57
C LEU A 13 -4.37 -13.21 -5.41
N LYS A 14 -3.74 -12.53 -4.42
CA LYS A 14 -2.35 -12.79 -4.01
C LYS A 14 -2.36 -13.58 -2.74
N PHE A 15 -1.41 -14.49 -2.61
CA PHE A 15 -1.31 -15.35 -1.43
C PHE A 15 0.13 -15.64 -1.05
N GLN A 16 0.32 -15.96 0.23
CA GLN A 16 1.57 -16.43 0.77
C GLN A 16 1.29 -17.38 1.94
N LEU A 17 1.92 -18.54 1.97
CA LEU A 17 1.88 -19.45 3.12
C LEU A 17 3.18 -19.30 3.91
N VAL A 18 3.06 -19.02 5.18
CA VAL A 18 4.20 -18.76 6.08
C VAL A 18 4.11 -19.63 7.31
N GLU A 19 5.23 -20.19 7.72
CA GLU A 19 5.39 -20.94 8.96
C GLU A 19 5.89 -20.01 10.08
N MET A 20 5.08 -19.90 11.13
CA MET A 20 5.34 -19.07 12.31
C MET A 20 5.78 -19.94 13.49
N PRO A 21 6.63 -19.46 14.44
CA PRO A 21 7.11 -18.08 14.55
C PRO A 21 8.36 -17.75 13.72
N GLU A 22 8.92 -18.68 12.97
CA GLU A 22 10.19 -18.53 12.22
C GLU A 22 10.07 -17.60 11.02
N GLU A 23 8.84 -17.15 10.69
CA GLU A 23 8.53 -16.34 9.51
C GLU A 23 9.05 -16.92 8.20
N LYS A 24 9.04 -18.26 8.11
CA LYS A 24 9.53 -18.98 6.94
C LYS A 24 8.47 -19.01 5.86
N GLU A 25 8.73 -18.29 4.75
CA GLU A 25 7.91 -18.42 3.54
C GLU A 25 8.01 -19.83 2.98
N LEU A 26 6.89 -20.50 2.82
CA LEU A 26 6.81 -21.83 2.20
C LEU A 26 6.50 -21.72 0.70
N ILE A 27 5.64 -20.80 0.33
CA ILE A 27 5.25 -20.49 -1.06
C ILE A 27 4.61 -19.10 -1.11
N ASN A 28 4.77 -18.41 -2.24
CA ASN A 28 3.95 -17.25 -2.58
C ASN A 28 3.45 -17.34 -4.02
N GLY A 29 2.37 -16.63 -4.31
CA GLY A 29 1.81 -16.59 -5.65
C GLY A 29 0.73 -15.54 -5.82
N TYR A 30 0.31 -15.42 -7.08
CA TYR A 30 -0.80 -14.54 -7.43
C TYR A 30 -1.58 -15.12 -8.60
N ILE A 31 -2.87 -14.85 -8.61
CA ILE A 31 -3.83 -15.18 -9.67
C ILE A 31 -4.36 -13.85 -10.19
N GLU A 32 -4.34 -13.66 -11.48
CA GLU A 32 -4.78 -12.40 -12.12
C GLU A 32 -5.81 -12.65 -13.20
N LYS A 33 -6.62 -11.63 -13.47
CA LYS A 33 -7.70 -11.65 -14.47
C LYS A 33 -8.78 -12.70 -14.19
N ILE A 34 -9.10 -12.90 -12.91
CA ILE A 34 -10.22 -13.75 -12.48
C ILE A 34 -11.51 -13.22 -13.13
N GLY A 35 -12.31 -14.11 -13.73
CA GLY A 35 -13.50 -13.77 -14.49
C GLY A 35 -13.26 -13.44 -15.96
N LEU A 36 -12.02 -13.44 -16.43
CA LEU A 36 -11.63 -13.18 -17.82
C LEU A 36 -11.01 -14.42 -18.47
N GLU A 37 -11.13 -14.53 -19.81
CA GLU A 37 -10.63 -15.70 -20.55
C GLU A 37 -9.12 -15.90 -20.47
N ASP A 38 -8.36 -14.81 -20.33
CA ASP A 38 -6.91 -14.81 -20.22
C ASP A 38 -6.41 -14.82 -18.74
N CYS A 39 -7.18 -15.44 -17.85
CA CYS A 39 -6.80 -15.67 -16.45
C CYS A 39 -5.54 -16.54 -16.37
N PHE A 40 -4.61 -16.13 -15.52
CA PHE A 40 -3.37 -16.87 -15.27
C PHE A 40 -2.96 -16.75 -13.80
N TRP A 41 -2.11 -17.67 -13.37
CA TRP A 41 -1.48 -17.58 -12.06
C TRP A 41 -0.01 -17.91 -12.11
N THR A 42 0.70 -17.34 -11.16
CA THR A 42 2.12 -17.58 -10.96
C THR A 42 2.34 -18.00 -9.52
N ILE A 43 3.12 -19.06 -9.32
CA ILE A 43 3.63 -19.44 -8.00
C ILE A 43 5.15 -19.33 -7.99
N LYS A 44 5.70 -19.02 -6.83
CA LYS A 44 7.13 -19.02 -6.55
C LYS A 44 7.39 -19.99 -5.43
N LEU A 45 8.17 -21.01 -5.73
CA LEU A 45 8.51 -22.08 -4.81
C LEU A 45 9.99 -22.45 -4.99
N ASN A 46 10.77 -22.45 -3.90
CA ASN A 46 12.20 -22.80 -3.91
C ASN A 46 13.01 -22.04 -4.97
N GLY A 47 12.70 -20.74 -5.18
CA GLY A 47 13.38 -19.89 -6.17
C GLY A 47 12.93 -20.13 -7.63
N GLN A 48 12.04 -21.05 -7.87
CA GLN A 48 11.46 -21.30 -9.20
C GLN A 48 10.14 -20.54 -9.37
N LYS A 49 9.92 -20.00 -10.57
CA LYS A 49 8.66 -19.40 -10.99
C LYS A 49 7.93 -20.39 -11.90
N ILE A 50 6.72 -20.76 -11.53
CA ILE A 50 5.81 -21.60 -12.31
C ILE A 50 4.61 -20.77 -12.71
N GLU A 51 4.28 -20.76 -14.01
CA GLU A 51 3.15 -20.01 -14.54
C GLU A 51 2.19 -20.98 -15.25
N LYS A 52 0.92 -20.85 -14.94
CA LYS A 52 -0.17 -21.64 -15.52
C LYS A 52 -1.32 -20.71 -15.88
N SER A 53 -2.20 -21.14 -16.79
CA SER A 53 -3.37 -20.38 -17.20
C SER A 53 -4.57 -21.28 -17.45
N ARG A 54 -5.72 -20.81 -17.06
CA ARG A 54 -7.03 -21.41 -17.38
C ARG A 54 -8.11 -20.39 -17.01
N PHE A 55 -9.26 -20.41 -17.65
CA PHE A 55 -10.40 -19.61 -17.23
C PHE A 55 -10.82 -19.97 -15.81
N LEU A 56 -10.96 -18.96 -14.95
CA LEU A 56 -11.51 -19.06 -13.59
C LEU A 56 -12.68 -18.10 -13.48
N LYS A 57 -13.84 -18.63 -13.13
CA LYS A 57 -15.09 -17.89 -13.10
C LYS A 57 -15.12 -16.81 -12.03
N ASP A 58 -14.63 -17.14 -10.84
CA ASP A 58 -14.73 -16.30 -9.65
C ASP A 58 -13.63 -16.64 -8.61
N HIS A 59 -13.68 -15.96 -7.46
CA HIS A 59 -12.74 -16.17 -6.37
C HIS A 59 -12.84 -17.57 -5.74
N THR A 60 -13.97 -18.24 -5.84
CA THR A 60 -14.12 -19.62 -5.34
C THR A 60 -13.22 -20.57 -6.13
N GLU A 61 -13.24 -20.46 -7.47
CA GLU A 61 -12.34 -21.24 -8.31
C GLU A 61 -10.88 -20.84 -8.12
N ALA A 62 -10.60 -19.55 -7.87
CA ALA A 62 -9.24 -19.07 -7.58
C ALA A 62 -8.69 -19.66 -6.26
N VAL A 63 -9.51 -19.73 -5.21
CA VAL A 63 -9.15 -20.37 -3.94
C VAL A 63 -8.91 -21.88 -4.13
N GLN A 64 -9.72 -22.54 -4.95
CA GLN A 64 -9.51 -23.96 -5.28
C GLN A 64 -8.16 -24.16 -5.98
N VAL A 65 -7.82 -23.32 -6.97
CA VAL A 65 -6.51 -23.36 -7.63
C VAL A 65 -5.36 -23.16 -6.62
N LEU A 66 -5.51 -22.20 -5.71
CA LEU A 66 -4.52 -21.99 -4.65
C LEU A 66 -4.29 -23.28 -3.85
N PHE A 67 -5.35 -23.95 -3.42
CA PHE A 67 -5.23 -25.18 -2.65
C PHE A 67 -4.66 -26.35 -3.48
N ASP A 68 -5.08 -26.48 -4.73
CA ASP A 68 -4.53 -27.48 -5.65
C ASP A 68 -3.00 -27.28 -5.80
N GLU A 69 -2.54 -26.03 -5.97
CA GLU A 69 -1.10 -25.71 -6.07
C GLU A 69 -0.33 -26.02 -4.79
N LEU A 70 -0.92 -25.79 -3.60
CA LEU A 70 -0.28 -26.17 -2.33
C LEU A 70 -0.08 -27.68 -2.21
N LEU A 71 -1.09 -28.47 -2.59
CA LEU A 71 -1.09 -29.93 -2.51
C LEU A 71 -0.23 -30.57 -3.62
N GLU A 72 -0.42 -30.16 -4.88
CA GLU A 72 0.32 -30.72 -6.04
C GLU A 72 1.83 -30.49 -5.91
N ASN A 73 2.23 -29.33 -5.40
CA ASN A 73 3.64 -29.00 -5.18
C ASN A 73 4.17 -29.51 -3.83
N LYS A 74 3.38 -30.26 -3.07
CA LYS A 74 3.74 -30.84 -1.77
C LYS A 74 4.28 -29.83 -0.77
N VAL A 75 3.72 -28.61 -0.80
CA VAL A 75 3.99 -27.58 0.20
C VAL A 75 3.33 -27.96 1.53
N ILE A 76 2.17 -28.59 1.43
CA ILE A 76 1.43 -29.26 2.51
C ILE A 76 0.94 -30.63 2.01
N GLU A 77 0.70 -31.55 2.93
CA GLU A 77 0.11 -32.85 2.61
C GLU A 77 -1.43 -32.86 2.72
N SER A 78 -1.98 -31.95 3.55
CA SER A 78 -3.40 -31.78 3.79
C SER A 78 -3.73 -30.30 4.06
N LEU A 79 -4.94 -29.86 3.71
CA LEU A 79 -5.43 -28.51 4.03
C LEU A 79 -5.55 -28.30 5.54
N ASP A 80 -5.64 -29.33 6.35
CA ASP A 80 -5.67 -29.26 7.82
C ASP A 80 -4.35 -28.70 8.41
N GLU A 81 -3.29 -28.63 7.62
CA GLU A 81 -2.04 -28.00 8.05
C GLU A 81 -2.10 -26.46 8.02
N ILE A 82 -3.09 -25.89 7.35
CA ILE A 82 -3.37 -24.44 7.40
C ILE A 82 -4.16 -24.20 8.69
N GLU A 83 -3.57 -23.45 9.61
CA GLU A 83 -4.15 -23.29 10.95
C GLU A 83 -4.87 -21.93 11.13
N ALA A 84 -4.60 -20.97 10.26
CA ALA A 84 -5.30 -19.68 10.19
C ALA A 84 -5.14 -19.00 8.83
N VAL A 85 -6.04 -18.06 8.54
CA VAL A 85 -5.98 -17.21 7.34
C VAL A 85 -6.03 -15.74 7.72
N GLY A 86 -5.06 -14.96 7.24
CA GLY A 86 -5.05 -13.50 7.33
C GLY A 86 -5.52 -12.88 6.02
N HIS A 87 -6.50 -11.99 6.10
CA HIS A 87 -7.05 -11.28 4.95
C HIS A 87 -6.70 -9.81 5.00
N ARG A 88 -6.11 -9.27 3.93
CA ARG A 88 -6.06 -7.83 3.75
C ARG A 88 -7.46 -7.29 3.48
N VAL A 89 -7.88 -6.30 4.24
CA VAL A 89 -9.13 -5.54 4.05
C VAL A 89 -8.79 -4.06 3.93
N VAL A 90 -9.25 -3.43 2.85
CA VAL A 90 -8.80 -2.07 2.53
C VAL A 90 -9.31 -1.03 3.53
N HIS A 91 -10.51 -1.19 4.10
CA HIS A 91 -11.11 -0.17 4.95
C HIS A 91 -11.87 -0.75 6.15
N GLY A 92 -11.45 -0.38 7.36
CA GLY A 92 -12.07 -0.82 8.62
C GLY A 92 -12.94 0.24 9.31
N GLY A 93 -13.09 1.44 8.72
CA GLY A 93 -13.79 2.55 9.36
C GLY A 93 -13.08 3.05 10.62
N GLU A 94 -13.83 3.65 11.53
CA GLU A 94 -13.35 4.05 12.86
C GLU A 94 -13.44 2.91 13.89
N LYS A 95 -14.22 1.87 13.59
CA LYS A 95 -14.48 0.76 14.51
C LYS A 95 -13.23 -0.10 14.72
N TYR A 96 -12.42 -0.28 13.68
CA TYR A 96 -11.27 -1.18 13.71
C TYR A 96 -9.95 -0.41 13.73
N SER A 97 -9.35 -0.33 14.92
CA SER A 97 -8.01 0.24 15.15
C SER A 97 -6.90 -0.82 15.26
N ASP A 98 -7.26 -2.10 15.15
CA ASP A 98 -6.36 -3.26 15.10
C ASP A 98 -7.00 -4.33 14.20
N SER A 99 -6.28 -5.40 13.93
CA SER A 99 -6.79 -6.58 13.26
C SER A 99 -7.85 -7.30 14.12
N VAL A 100 -8.71 -8.12 13.51
CA VAL A 100 -9.81 -8.77 14.24
C VAL A 100 -10.14 -10.13 13.61
N VAL A 101 -10.52 -11.11 14.45
CA VAL A 101 -11.07 -12.38 13.96
C VAL A 101 -12.41 -12.11 13.27
N ILE A 102 -12.57 -12.64 12.06
CA ILE A 102 -13.74 -12.40 11.23
C ILE A 102 -14.93 -13.20 11.79
N THR A 103 -15.99 -12.47 12.10
CA THR A 103 -17.32 -12.97 12.47
C THR A 103 -18.36 -12.43 11.50
N ASP A 104 -19.60 -12.90 11.58
CA ASP A 104 -20.71 -12.34 10.78
C ASP A 104 -20.87 -10.83 11.00
N GLU A 105 -20.66 -10.33 12.24
CA GLU A 105 -20.68 -8.90 12.55
C GLU A 105 -19.59 -8.15 11.80
N VAL A 106 -18.35 -8.68 11.80
CA VAL A 106 -17.22 -8.07 11.08
C VAL A 106 -17.49 -8.02 9.57
N ILE A 107 -18.10 -9.07 9.01
CA ILE A 107 -18.48 -9.08 7.59
C ILE A 107 -19.51 -7.97 7.29
N GLU A 108 -20.54 -7.80 8.13
CA GLU A 108 -21.53 -6.73 7.95
C GLU A 108 -20.91 -5.34 8.09
N ASP A 109 -19.97 -5.16 9.02
CA ASP A 109 -19.23 -3.91 9.14
C ASP A 109 -18.41 -3.61 7.88
N ILE A 110 -17.67 -4.59 7.34
CA ILE A 110 -16.93 -4.43 6.08
C ILE A 110 -17.87 -4.07 4.93
N LYS A 111 -19.04 -4.73 4.83
CA LYS A 111 -20.07 -4.40 3.83
C LYS A 111 -20.54 -2.95 3.97
N SER A 112 -20.76 -2.48 5.19
CA SER A 112 -21.20 -1.10 5.47
C SER A 112 -20.17 -0.04 5.04
N MET A 113 -18.87 -0.40 5.03
CA MET A 113 -17.76 0.46 4.61
C MET A 113 -17.51 0.41 3.10
N THR A 114 -18.23 -0.41 2.33
CA THR A 114 -18.08 -0.50 0.86
C THR A 114 -18.28 0.85 0.17
N LYS A 115 -19.09 1.75 0.74
CA LYS A 115 -19.26 3.13 0.25
C LYS A 115 -17.96 3.95 0.17
N PHE A 116 -16.95 3.62 0.98
CA PHE A 116 -15.62 4.27 0.98
C PHE A 116 -14.58 3.50 0.16
N ALA A 117 -14.84 2.23 -0.14
CA ALA A 117 -13.90 1.32 -0.83
C ALA A 117 -14.59 0.51 -1.93
N THR A 118 -15.40 1.18 -2.76
CA THR A 118 -16.25 0.55 -3.80
C THR A 118 -15.49 -0.32 -4.79
N LEU A 119 -14.21 0.00 -5.05
CA LEU A 119 -13.36 -0.76 -5.98
C LEU A 119 -12.70 -1.99 -5.34
N HIS A 120 -12.61 -2.04 -4.01
CA HIS A 120 -11.81 -3.05 -3.31
C HIS A 120 -12.65 -4.01 -2.45
N HIS A 121 -13.61 -3.50 -1.67
CA HIS A 121 -14.38 -4.32 -0.75
C HIS A 121 -15.14 -5.49 -1.40
N PRO A 122 -15.74 -5.35 -2.60
CA PRO A 122 -16.37 -6.51 -3.23
C PRO A 122 -15.40 -7.67 -3.44
N GLY A 123 -14.17 -7.40 -3.87
CA GLY A 123 -13.12 -8.41 -4.01
C GLY A 123 -12.66 -8.97 -2.66
N ASN A 124 -12.44 -8.10 -1.66
CA ASN A 124 -12.07 -8.54 -0.30
C ASN A 124 -13.13 -9.49 0.28
N LEU A 125 -14.41 -9.12 0.20
CA LEU A 125 -15.52 -9.95 0.70
C LEU A 125 -15.66 -11.27 -0.07
N ALA A 126 -15.46 -11.27 -1.40
CA ALA A 126 -15.49 -12.48 -2.20
C ALA A 126 -14.33 -13.44 -1.82
N GLY A 127 -13.14 -12.92 -1.58
CA GLY A 127 -12.00 -13.72 -1.10
C GLY A 127 -12.23 -14.29 0.30
N ILE A 128 -12.75 -13.50 1.23
CA ILE A 128 -13.11 -13.94 2.59
C ILE A 128 -14.16 -15.05 2.52
N ASP A 129 -15.27 -14.84 1.80
CA ASP A 129 -16.36 -15.81 1.67
C ASP A 129 -15.89 -17.13 1.05
N ALA A 130 -15.09 -17.05 -0.02
CA ALA A 130 -14.52 -18.22 -0.68
C ALA A 130 -13.62 -19.02 0.27
N MET A 131 -12.76 -18.34 1.04
CA MET A 131 -11.85 -18.98 1.96
C MET A 131 -12.57 -19.63 3.16
N MET A 132 -13.52 -18.91 3.79
CA MET A 132 -14.30 -19.42 4.91
C MET A 132 -15.18 -20.62 4.55
N LYS A 133 -15.63 -20.72 3.29
CA LYS A 133 -16.37 -21.89 2.79
C LYS A 133 -15.47 -23.09 2.51
N ALA A 134 -14.23 -22.84 2.15
CA ALA A 134 -13.30 -23.89 1.70
C ALA A 134 -12.56 -24.58 2.85
N ILE A 135 -12.20 -23.85 3.92
CA ILE A 135 -11.53 -24.40 5.12
C ILE A 135 -12.13 -23.81 6.40
N ASN A 136 -12.19 -24.63 7.44
CA ASN A 136 -12.77 -24.26 8.74
C ASN A 136 -11.67 -23.93 9.75
N VAL A 137 -11.06 -22.76 9.60
CA VAL A 137 -10.00 -22.24 10.49
C VAL A 137 -10.29 -20.79 10.85
N PRO A 138 -9.68 -20.22 11.91
CA PRO A 138 -9.80 -18.80 12.19
C PRO A 138 -9.37 -17.94 10.99
N ASN A 139 -10.19 -16.97 10.63
CA ASN A 139 -9.91 -15.96 9.62
C ASN A 139 -9.78 -14.60 10.29
N VAL A 140 -8.75 -13.84 9.97
CA VAL A 140 -8.44 -12.53 10.58
C VAL A 140 -8.46 -11.45 9.50
N ALA A 141 -9.20 -10.37 9.74
CA ALA A 141 -9.19 -9.17 8.92
C ALA A 141 -8.08 -8.23 9.39
N VAL A 142 -7.20 -7.85 8.47
CA VAL A 142 -6.12 -6.89 8.68
C VAL A 142 -6.41 -5.66 7.83
N PHE A 143 -6.70 -4.53 8.48
CA PHE A 143 -7.20 -3.34 7.81
C PHE A 143 -6.08 -2.37 7.46
N ASP A 144 -6.03 -1.92 6.19
CA ASP A 144 -5.08 -0.90 5.73
C ASP A 144 -5.21 0.43 6.50
N THR A 145 -6.40 0.70 7.03
CA THR A 145 -6.70 1.94 7.78
C THR A 145 -6.36 1.86 9.26
N ALA A 146 -6.15 0.66 9.83
CA ALA A 146 -6.02 0.48 11.27
C ALA A 146 -4.81 1.21 11.88
N PHE A 147 -3.65 1.15 11.23
CA PHE A 147 -2.43 1.82 11.70
C PHE A 147 -2.59 3.34 11.83
N HIS A 148 -3.48 3.94 11.04
CA HIS A 148 -3.74 5.38 11.03
C HIS A 148 -4.77 5.84 12.05
N GLN A 149 -5.40 4.93 12.81
CA GLN A 149 -6.42 5.28 13.81
C GLN A 149 -5.85 6.02 15.03
N THR A 150 -4.53 6.10 15.16
CA THR A 150 -3.85 6.90 16.19
C THR A 150 -3.74 8.39 15.86
N MET A 151 -4.16 8.81 14.67
CA MET A 151 -4.18 10.23 14.27
C MET A 151 -5.07 11.05 15.22
N PRO A 152 -4.61 12.23 15.70
CA PRO A 152 -5.45 13.12 16.52
C PRO A 152 -6.54 13.79 15.67
N ALA A 153 -7.63 14.21 16.32
CA ALA A 153 -8.80 14.80 15.67
C ALA A 153 -8.45 15.97 14.71
N ARG A 154 -7.51 16.84 15.10
CA ARG A 154 -7.04 17.96 14.28
C ARG A 154 -6.41 17.54 12.94
N LYS A 155 -6.06 16.27 12.79
CA LYS A 155 -5.43 15.71 11.57
C LYS A 155 -6.41 14.90 10.73
N PHE A 156 -7.34 14.20 11.35
CA PHE A 156 -8.28 13.39 10.59
C PHE A 156 -9.57 14.12 10.22
N ILE A 157 -9.97 15.21 10.91
CA ILE A 157 -11.16 16.00 10.56
C ILE A 157 -10.79 16.97 9.43
N TYR A 158 -11.60 16.98 8.38
CA TYR A 158 -11.50 17.97 7.33
C TYR A 158 -12.13 19.31 7.74
N PRO A 159 -11.64 20.45 7.26
CA PRO A 159 -12.22 21.76 7.53
C PRO A 159 -13.49 22.01 6.67
N VAL A 160 -14.49 21.15 6.85
CA VAL A 160 -15.81 21.17 6.21
C VAL A 160 -16.88 21.21 7.30
N PRO A 161 -18.19 21.34 7.00
CA PRO A 161 -19.21 21.29 8.04
C PRO A 161 -19.02 20.07 8.96
N TYR A 162 -18.87 20.30 10.27
CA TYR A 162 -18.52 19.26 11.25
C TYR A 162 -19.53 18.11 11.25
N GLU A 163 -20.80 18.40 10.91
CA GLU A 163 -21.83 17.37 10.80
C GLU A 163 -21.54 16.34 9.68
N TRP A 164 -20.71 16.67 8.70
CA TRP A 164 -20.31 15.67 7.69
C TRP A 164 -19.46 14.56 8.30
N TYR A 165 -18.64 14.92 9.29
CA TYR A 165 -17.94 13.91 10.07
C TYR A 165 -18.94 13.10 10.93
N THR A 166 -19.75 13.76 11.75
CA THR A 166 -20.59 13.07 12.74
C THR A 166 -21.74 12.26 12.14
N LYS A 167 -22.27 12.67 10.97
CA LYS A 167 -23.40 11.99 10.32
C LYS A 167 -22.96 11.02 9.22
N TYR A 168 -21.90 11.34 8.49
CA TYR A 168 -21.53 10.61 7.29
C TYR A 168 -20.13 9.96 7.36
N GLY A 169 -19.40 10.18 8.44
CA GLY A 169 -18.06 9.64 8.62
C GLY A 169 -17.00 10.29 7.71
N VAL A 170 -17.22 11.56 7.29
CA VAL A 170 -16.29 12.31 6.45
C VAL A 170 -15.07 12.71 7.27
N ARG A 171 -14.01 11.92 7.15
CA ARG A 171 -12.73 12.15 7.79
C ARG A 171 -11.60 11.51 6.98
N LYS A 172 -10.36 11.88 7.30
CA LYS A 172 -9.18 11.15 6.81
C LYS A 172 -9.08 9.80 7.51
N TYR A 173 -8.93 8.71 6.74
CA TYR A 173 -8.67 7.36 7.25
C TYR A 173 -7.23 6.94 6.99
N GLY A 174 -6.70 7.23 5.81
CA GLY A 174 -5.38 6.78 5.38
C GLY A 174 -5.37 5.32 4.94
N PHE A 175 -4.37 4.96 4.13
CA PHE A 175 -4.22 3.61 3.55
C PHE A 175 -2.75 3.21 3.54
N HIS A 176 -2.42 2.02 3.03
CA HIS A 176 -1.11 1.40 3.12
C HIS A 176 -0.62 1.25 4.59
N GLY A 177 -1.55 1.20 5.53
CA GLY A 177 -1.23 1.12 6.96
C GLY A 177 -0.40 -0.09 7.32
N THR A 178 -0.64 -1.23 6.65
CA THR A 178 0.16 -2.46 6.83
C THR A 178 1.62 -2.24 6.46
N SER A 179 1.89 -1.55 5.35
CA SER A 179 3.25 -1.18 4.93
C SER A 179 3.91 -0.19 5.89
N HIS A 180 3.20 0.89 6.26
CA HIS A 180 3.74 1.88 7.20
C HIS A 180 4.00 1.29 8.59
N LYS A 181 3.16 0.35 9.05
CA LYS A 181 3.36 -0.41 10.29
C LYS A 181 4.62 -1.26 10.20
N TYR A 182 4.79 -2.01 9.11
CA TYR A 182 5.99 -2.82 8.88
C TYR A 182 7.27 -1.99 8.94
N ILE A 183 7.31 -0.88 8.21
CA ILE A 183 8.48 0.02 8.21
C ILE A 183 8.72 0.59 9.63
N THR A 184 7.66 0.89 10.38
CA THR A 184 7.80 1.36 11.77
C THR A 184 8.44 0.30 12.65
N GLU A 185 7.99 -0.96 12.58
CA GLU A 185 8.55 -2.07 13.35
C GLU A 185 10.02 -2.34 12.97
N VAL A 186 10.35 -2.34 11.68
CA VAL A 186 11.73 -2.49 11.21
C VAL A 186 12.62 -1.36 11.74
N MET A 187 12.13 -0.13 11.76
CA MET A 187 12.90 1.00 12.31
C MET A 187 13.05 0.94 13.83
N GLN A 188 12.02 0.47 14.55
CA GLN A 188 12.11 0.22 15.99
C GLN A 188 13.20 -0.81 16.31
N GLU A 189 13.25 -1.90 15.55
CA GLU A 189 14.28 -2.92 15.69
C GLU A 189 15.68 -2.38 15.36
N LYS A 190 15.84 -1.72 14.18
CA LYS A 190 17.12 -1.15 13.74
C LYS A 190 17.69 -0.10 14.71
N LEU A 191 16.83 0.69 15.34
CA LEU A 191 17.22 1.73 16.30
C LEU A 191 17.23 1.26 17.76
N GLY A 192 16.74 0.06 18.05
CA GLY A 192 16.64 -0.49 19.41
C GLY A 192 15.74 0.32 20.35
N LYS A 193 14.73 1.01 19.82
CA LYS A 193 13.80 1.83 20.60
C LYS A 193 12.38 1.74 20.06
N LYS A 194 11.37 1.85 20.93
CA LYS A 194 9.95 1.83 20.54
C LYS A 194 9.46 3.19 20.00
N ASP A 195 9.95 4.27 20.56
CA ASP A 195 9.49 5.64 20.31
C ASP A 195 10.25 6.24 19.11
N VAL A 196 10.02 5.71 17.91
CA VAL A 196 10.65 6.19 16.68
C VAL A 196 9.86 7.33 16.06
N ASN A 197 10.59 8.32 15.51
CA ASN A 197 10.05 9.44 14.77
C ASN A 197 10.51 9.33 13.32
N ILE A 198 9.64 8.87 12.43
CA ILE A 198 10.01 8.63 11.03
C ILE A 198 9.00 9.22 10.04
N ILE A 199 9.49 9.50 8.84
CA ILE A 199 8.66 9.81 7.69
C ILE A 199 8.74 8.61 6.76
N SER A 200 7.67 7.84 6.68
CA SER A 200 7.58 6.61 5.88
C SER A 200 6.96 6.92 4.51
N CYS A 201 7.74 6.77 3.45
CA CYS A 201 7.36 7.08 2.08
C CYS A 201 7.10 5.80 1.29
N HIS A 202 5.85 5.32 1.29
CA HIS A 202 5.41 4.21 0.46
C HIS A 202 5.11 4.73 -0.95
N ILE A 203 6.07 4.60 -1.85
CA ILE A 203 5.98 5.14 -3.21
C ILE A 203 5.92 4.00 -4.22
N GLY A 204 4.74 3.77 -4.77
CA GLY A 204 4.44 2.74 -5.77
C GLY A 204 3.50 3.26 -6.86
N SER A 205 2.74 2.39 -7.51
CA SER A 205 1.63 2.79 -8.41
C SER A 205 0.56 3.56 -7.66
N GLY A 206 0.20 3.11 -6.43
CA GLY A 206 -0.42 3.91 -5.39
C GLY A 206 0.67 4.40 -4.45
N SER A 207 0.57 5.63 -3.97
CA SER A 207 1.60 6.25 -3.13
C SER A 207 1.00 6.96 -1.94
N SER A 208 1.62 6.81 -0.78
CA SER A 208 1.32 7.59 0.41
C SER A 208 2.56 7.84 1.25
N ILE A 209 2.53 8.90 2.03
CA ILE A 209 3.52 9.18 3.05
C ILE A 209 2.80 9.23 4.39
N ALA A 210 3.36 8.62 5.41
CA ALA A 210 2.88 8.70 6.78
C ALA A 210 3.98 9.28 7.67
N VAL A 211 3.57 10.09 8.63
CA VAL A 211 4.45 10.58 9.70
C VAL A 211 4.15 9.84 10.99
N ILE A 212 5.19 9.26 11.55
CA ILE A 212 5.16 8.48 12.77
C ILE A 212 5.90 9.27 13.85
N LYS A 213 5.22 9.53 14.97
CA LYS A 213 5.78 10.16 16.17
C LYS A 213 5.62 9.20 17.34
N ASP A 214 6.69 8.96 18.07
CA ASP A 214 6.72 8.04 19.22
C ASP A 214 6.15 6.64 18.86
N GLY A 215 6.47 6.14 17.67
CA GLY A 215 6.03 4.84 17.16
C GLY A 215 4.57 4.77 16.70
N LYS A 216 3.84 5.89 16.64
CA LYS A 216 2.43 5.97 16.26
C LYS A 216 2.22 6.89 15.06
N CYS A 217 1.32 6.51 14.17
CA CYS A 217 0.93 7.38 13.06
C CYS A 217 0.21 8.63 13.58
N VAL A 218 0.67 9.81 13.22
CA VAL A 218 0.05 11.09 13.58
C VAL A 218 -0.55 11.83 12.40
N ASP A 219 -0.14 11.51 11.17
CA ASP A 219 -0.76 11.99 9.94
C ASP A 219 -0.36 11.09 8.75
N THR A 220 -1.14 11.16 7.67
CA THR A 220 -0.84 10.49 6.40
C THR A 220 -1.45 11.25 5.23
N THR A 221 -0.94 11.03 4.02
CA THR A 221 -1.35 11.80 2.84
C THR A 221 -2.66 11.35 2.20
N MET A 222 -2.99 10.05 2.25
CA MET A 222 -4.28 9.57 1.73
C MET A 222 -5.40 9.97 2.68
N GLY A 223 -6.57 10.26 2.12
CA GLY A 223 -7.69 10.88 2.81
C GLY A 223 -8.81 9.91 3.19
N ILE A 224 -10.06 10.33 2.91
CA ILE A 224 -11.25 9.48 3.03
C ILE A 224 -11.18 8.29 2.07
N THR A 225 -10.51 8.47 0.93
CA THR A 225 -10.23 7.45 -0.08
C THR A 225 -8.75 7.47 -0.47
N PRO A 226 -8.23 6.44 -1.18
CA PRO A 226 -6.87 6.43 -1.68
C PRO A 226 -6.59 7.42 -2.83
N LEU A 227 -7.53 8.32 -3.16
CA LEU A 227 -7.36 9.33 -4.21
C LEU A 227 -6.56 10.54 -3.74
N ASP A 228 -6.75 10.95 -2.48
CA ASP A 228 -6.13 12.16 -1.91
C ASP A 228 -4.61 12.02 -1.71
N GLY A 229 -3.92 13.14 -1.55
CA GLY A 229 -2.51 13.22 -1.22
C GLY A 229 -1.60 13.35 -2.44
N LEU A 230 -0.67 12.40 -2.60
CA LEU A 230 0.33 12.40 -3.65
C LEU A 230 -0.28 12.23 -5.05
N MET A 231 0.33 12.84 -6.05
CA MET A 231 0.15 12.45 -7.45
C MET A 231 0.67 11.03 -7.62
N MET A 232 -0.06 10.16 -8.32
CA MET A 232 0.25 8.75 -8.49
C MET A 232 0.29 8.37 -9.97
N GLY A 233 0.46 7.10 -10.28
CA GLY A 233 0.49 6.63 -11.65
C GLY A 233 -0.77 6.99 -12.45
N THR A 234 -1.96 6.77 -11.87
CA THR A 234 -3.26 7.03 -12.52
C THR A 234 -4.18 7.97 -11.73
N ARG A 235 -3.83 8.30 -10.48
CA ARG A 235 -4.63 9.15 -9.58
C ARG A 235 -4.07 10.56 -9.50
N SER A 236 -4.96 11.54 -9.49
CA SER A 236 -4.56 12.96 -9.43
C SER A 236 -3.83 13.35 -8.14
N GLY A 237 -4.13 12.68 -7.02
CA GLY A 237 -3.83 13.22 -5.70
C GLY A 237 -4.70 14.45 -5.38
N SER A 238 -4.31 15.22 -4.37
CA SER A 238 -5.03 16.42 -3.94
C SER A 238 -5.11 17.46 -5.06
N ILE A 239 -6.33 17.95 -5.31
CA ILE A 239 -6.66 19.00 -6.28
C ILE A 239 -7.65 19.99 -5.64
N ASP A 240 -7.92 21.12 -6.31
CA ASP A 240 -9.03 21.99 -5.95
C ASP A 240 -10.37 21.25 -6.20
N PRO A 241 -11.24 21.09 -5.18
CA PRO A 241 -12.54 20.42 -5.33
C PRO A 241 -13.44 21.06 -6.39
N SER A 242 -13.31 22.37 -6.66
CA SER A 242 -14.10 23.09 -7.66
C SER A 242 -13.85 22.62 -9.09
N ILE A 243 -12.73 21.93 -9.33
CA ILE A 243 -12.42 21.32 -10.65
C ILE A 243 -13.51 20.31 -11.02
N ILE A 244 -14.08 19.58 -10.07
CA ILE A 244 -15.10 18.56 -10.33
C ILE A 244 -16.34 19.24 -10.92
N GLU A 245 -16.88 20.27 -10.27
CA GLU A 245 -18.04 21.02 -10.77
C GLU A 245 -17.76 21.69 -12.12
N TYR A 246 -16.58 22.29 -12.27
CA TYR A 246 -16.17 22.96 -13.50
C TYR A 246 -16.18 21.98 -14.68
N ILE A 247 -15.54 20.82 -14.54
CA ILE A 247 -15.49 19.82 -15.61
C ILE A 247 -16.86 19.21 -15.90
N CYS A 248 -17.71 18.96 -14.89
CA CYS A 248 -19.08 18.52 -15.11
C CYS A 248 -19.84 19.50 -16.02
N LYS A 249 -19.68 20.82 -15.81
CA LYS A 249 -20.33 21.86 -16.61
C LYS A 249 -19.79 21.95 -18.03
N GLU A 250 -18.48 21.87 -18.21
CA GLU A 250 -17.83 22.00 -19.51
C GLU A 250 -18.03 20.77 -20.41
N THR A 251 -18.11 19.57 -19.82
CA THR A 251 -18.11 18.31 -20.58
C THR A 251 -19.47 17.60 -20.61
N GLY A 252 -20.36 17.93 -19.68
CA GLY A 252 -21.62 17.19 -19.45
C GLY A 252 -21.45 15.86 -18.71
N MET A 253 -20.24 15.52 -18.24
CA MET A 253 -19.99 14.35 -17.40
C MET A 253 -20.67 14.52 -16.04
N ASP A 254 -21.11 13.41 -15.45
CA ASP A 254 -21.58 13.43 -14.06
C ASP A 254 -20.41 13.40 -13.05
N VAL A 255 -20.72 13.65 -11.77
CA VAL A 255 -19.71 13.67 -10.70
C VAL A 255 -18.98 12.32 -10.58
N GLY A 256 -19.69 11.20 -10.79
CA GLY A 256 -19.10 9.87 -10.71
C GLY A 256 -18.12 9.63 -11.85
N GLU A 257 -18.47 10.07 -13.06
CA GLU A 257 -17.59 9.98 -14.24
C GLU A 257 -16.30 10.80 -14.03
N VAL A 258 -16.42 12.06 -13.58
CA VAL A 258 -15.25 12.90 -13.28
C VAL A 258 -14.40 12.29 -12.17
N THR A 259 -15.02 11.78 -11.10
CA THR A 259 -14.28 11.10 -10.02
C THR A 259 -13.56 9.85 -10.51
N ASN A 260 -14.17 9.10 -11.45
CA ASN A 260 -13.51 7.95 -12.08
C ASN A 260 -12.31 8.36 -12.93
N GLU A 261 -12.41 9.48 -13.69
CA GLU A 261 -11.27 10.06 -14.43
C GLU A 261 -10.11 10.43 -13.47
N LEU A 262 -10.43 11.05 -12.32
CA LEU A 262 -9.44 11.40 -11.31
C LEU A 262 -8.74 10.17 -10.70
N ASN A 263 -9.40 9.03 -10.62
CA ASN A 263 -8.85 7.78 -10.11
C ASN A 263 -8.06 6.98 -11.14
N LYS A 264 -8.49 6.97 -12.41
CA LYS A 264 -8.02 5.99 -13.39
C LYS A 264 -7.28 6.58 -14.59
N LYS A 265 -7.48 7.88 -14.89
CA LYS A 265 -6.96 8.53 -16.08
C LYS A 265 -6.21 9.84 -15.80
N SER A 266 -5.88 10.08 -14.56
CA SER A 266 -5.15 11.27 -14.08
C SER A 266 -3.71 10.92 -13.67
N GLY A 267 -3.11 11.73 -12.82
CA GLY A 267 -1.74 11.51 -12.36
C GLY A 267 -0.73 11.55 -13.50
N CYS A 268 0.26 10.67 -13.42
CA CYS A 268 1.28 10.57 -14.48
C CYS A 268 0.66 10.16 -15.82
N LEU A 269 -0.29 9.22 -15.81
CA LEU A 269 -0.99 8.80 -17.02
C LEU A 269 -1.70 9.97 -17.70
N GLY A 270 -2.38 10.81 -16.94
CA GLY A 270 -3.13 11.95 -17.47
C GLY A 270 -2.25 13.03 -18.15
N ILE A 271 -0.99 13.12 -17.74
CA ILE A 271 -0.05 14.13 -18.27
C ILE A 271 0.90 13.51 -19.31
N ALA A 272 1.52 12.37 -18.98
CA ALA A 272 2.57 11.76 -19.82
C ALA A 272 2.06 10.65 -20.74
N GLY A 273 0.77 10.25 -20.63
CA GLY A 273 0.19 9.14 -21.39
C GLY A 273 0.66 7.75 -20.94
N VAL A 274 1.48 7.67 -19.89
CA VAL A 274 1.97 6.42 -19.29
C VAL A 274 1.95 6.54 -17.76
N SER A 275 1.73 5.42 -17.07
CA SER A 275 1.57 5.39 -15.62
C SER A 275 2.74 4.74 -14.88
N ASP A 276 3.51 3.88 -15.57
CA ASP A 276 4.70 3.23 -14.98
C ASP A 276 5.86 4.22 -14.90
N ASN A 277 6.48 4.32 -13.74
CA ASN A 277 7.58 5.26 -13.52
C ASN A 277 8.78 5.00 -14.42
N ARG A 278 9.03 3.75 -14.81
CA ARG A 278 10.12 3.37 -15.73
C ARG A 278 9.87 3.90 -17.13
N ASP A 279 8.63 3.78 -17.62
CA ASP A 279 8.23 4.30 -18.93
C ASP A 279 8.29 5.84 -18.95
N ILE A 280 7.92 6.48 -17.83
CA ILE A 280 8.01 7.94 -17.68
C ILE A 280 9.46 8.39 -17.73
N GLU A 281 10.36 7.72 -17.00
CA GLU A 281 11.80 8.01 -17.01
C GLU A 281 12.43 7.81 -18.40
N GLU A 282 12.03 6.74 -19.11
CA GLU A 282 12.51 6.47 -20.47
C GLU A 282 12.06 7.57 -21.44
N LYS A 283 10.77 7.93 -21.44
CA LYS A 283 10.25 9.01 -22.28
C LYS A 283 10.89 10.36 -21.97
N MET A 284 11.07 10.67 -20.68
CA MET A 284 11.74 11.90 -20.25
C MET A 284 13.20 11.95 -20.75
N ASN A 285 13.93 10.83 -20.65
CA ASN A 285 15.31 10.73 -21.13
C ASN A 285 15.40 10.83 -22.65
N ALA A 286 14.31 10.46 -23.37
CA ALA A 286 14.17 10.66 -24.82
C ALA A 286 13.76 12.08 -25.21
N GLY A 287 13.56 12.99 -24.25
CA GLY A 287 13.23 14.40 -24.50
C GLY A 287 11.72 14.70 -24.55
N ASP A 288 10.85 13.79 -24.09
CA ASP A 288 9.41 14.05 -23.98
C ASP A 288 9.13 15.06 -22.87
N GLU A 289 8.67 16.26 -23.25
CA GLU A 289 8.42 17.38 -22.33
C GLU A 289 7.31 17.08 -21.33
N LEU A 290 6.24 16.37 -21.73
CA LEU A 290 5.14 16.02 -20.84
C LEU A 290 5.54 14.93 -19.85
N ALA A 291 6.38 13.99 -20.25
CA ALA A 291 6.97 13.01 -19.31
C ALA A 291 7.87 13.71 -18.29
N GLY A 292 8.70 14.66 -18.74
CA GLY A 292 9.53 15.49 -17.85
C GLY A 292 8.70 16.31 -16.87
N LEU A 293 7.60 16.91 -17.33
CA LEU A 293 6.66 17.66 -16.51
C LEU A 293 6.00 16.74 -15.44
N ALA A 294 5.45 15.60 -15.88
CA ALA A 294 4.79 14.65 -14.99
C ALA A 294 5.73 14.15 -13.88
N PHE A 295 6.96 13.77 -14.26
CA PHE A 295 7.98 13.29 -13.32
C PHE A 295 8.39 14.38 -12.32
N THR A 296 8.56 15.61 -12.77
CA THR A 296 8.87 16.75 -11.91
C THR A 296 7.75 17.03 -10.91
N MET A 297 6.49 17.05 -11.37
CA MET A 297 5.32 17.23 -10.50
C MET A 297 5.20 16.12 -9.45
N PHE A 298 5.45 14.87 -9.84
CA PHE A 298 5.45 13.72 -8.95
C PHE A 298 6.50 13.88 -7.83
N VAL A 299 7.74 14.15 -8.21
CA VAL A 299 8.87 14.37 -7.29
C VAL A 299 8.61 15.55 -6.34
N GLU A 300 8.11 16.66 -6.87
CA GLU A 300 7.85 17.88 -6.06
C GLU A 300 6.78 17.66 -5.01
N ARG A 301 5.74 16.91 -5.32
CA ARG A 301 4.69 16.58 -4.34
C ARG A 301 5.22 15.69 -3.22
N ILE A 302 6.08 14.71 -3.53
CA ILE A 302 6.74 13.87 -2.52
C ILE A 302 7.60 14.75 -1.60
N ALA A 303 8.48 15.57 -2.16
CA ALA A 303 9.37 16.44 -1.39
C ALA A 303 8.59 17.43 -0.50
N LYS A 304 7.47 17.98 -1.01
CA LYS A 304 6.59 18.88 -0.26
C LYS A 304 5.98 18.20 0.98
N TYR A 305 5.45 16.99 0.84
CA TYR A 305 4.89 16.27 1.98
C TYR A 305 5.96 15.84 2.98
N ILE A 306 7.15 15.45 2.52
CA ILE A 306 8.27 15.17 3.43
C ILE A 306 8.63 16.43 4.25
N ALA A 307 8.69 17.61 3.60
CA ALA A 307 8.96 18.86 4.29
C ALA A 307 7.86 19.25 5.29
N GLU A 308 6.59 19.05 4.94
CA GLU A 308 5.45 19.24 5.84
C GLU A 308 5.58 18.34 7.09
N TYR A 309 5.87 17.06 6.89
CA TYR A 309 6.01 16.10 7.98
C TYR A 309 7.30 16.26 8.80
N TYR A 310 8.36 16.82 8.19
CA TYR A 310 9.53 17.27 8.94
C TYR A 310 9.16 18.37 9.96
N ILE A 311 8.28 19.30 9.57
CA ILE A 311 7.76 20.34 10.46
C ILE A 311 6.83 19.72 11.52
N GLU A 312 5.98 18.77 11.17
CA GLU A 312 5.11 18.07 12.13
C GLU A 312 5.89 17.36 13.24
N LEU A 313 7.08 16.85 12.93
CA LEU A 313 8.02 16.26 13.90
C LEU A 313 8.95 17.30 14.54
N GLU A 314 8.74 18.58 14.29
CA GLU A 314 9.56 19.68 14.84
C GLU A 314 11.06 19.51 14.53
N GLY A 315 11.37 18.87 13.40
CA GLY A 315 12.74 18.53 13.00
C GLY A 315 13.36 17.34 13.75
N ASN A 316 12.65 16.75 14.71
CA ASN A 316 13.10 15.56 15.44
C ASN A 316 12.76 14.29 14.67
N VAL A 317 13.50 14.02 13.61
CA VAL A 317 13.27 12.90 12.67
C VAL A 317 14.42 11.92 12.76
N ASP A 318 14.14 10.68 13.13
CA ASP A 318 15.12 9.59 13.19
C ASP A 318 15.53 9.12 11.79
N ALA A 319 14.57 9.07 10.85
CA ALA A 319 14.83 8.74 9.44
C ALA A 319 13.67 9.14 8.51
N ILE A 320 14.01 9.37 7.24
CA ILE A 320 13.10 9.34 6.11
C ILE A 320 13.31 7.99 5.41
N VAL A 321 12.24 7.22 5.20
CA VAL A 321 12.34 5.87 4.65
C VAL A 321 11.57 5.78 3.34
N PHE A 322 12.26 5.46 2.25
CA PHE A 322 11.66 5.12 0.96
C PHE A 322 11.40 3.62 0.88
N THR A 323 10.18 3.25 0.50
CA THR A 323 9.73 1.86 0.38
C THR A 323 8.74 1.70 -0.78
N ALA A 324 8.33 0.49 -1.07
CA ALA A 324 7.49 0.10 -2.20
C ALA A 324 8.16 0.30 -3.57
N GLY A 325 7.44 -0.08 -4.64
CA GLY A 325 8.03 -0.29 -5.95
C GLY A 325 8.92 0.83 -6.47
N VAL A 326 8.45 2.08 -6.45
CA VAL A 326 9.24 3.25 -6.88
C VAL A 326 10.20 3.68 -5.78
N GLY A 327 9.78 3.64 -4.51
CA GLY A 327 10.65 3.97 -3.37
C GLY A 327 11.91 3.09 -3.32
N GLU A 328 11.76 1.80 -3.58
CA GLU A 328 12.86 0.82 -3.58
C GLU A 328 13.72 0.86 -4.85
N ASN A 329 13.10 1.11 -6.01
CA ASN A 329 13.77 0.94 -7.32
C ASN A 329 14.00 2.23 -8.08
N GLY A 330 13.29 3.32 -7.76
CA GLY A 330 13.35 4.60 -8.46
C GLY A 330 14.54 5.45 -8.05
N ILE A 331 15.75 5.06 -8.45
CA ILE A 331 17.01 5.75 -8.11
C ILE A 331 16.93 7.24 -8.44
N LYS A 332 16.45 7.59 -9.64
CA LYS A 332 16.32 8.98 -10.10
C LYS A 332 15.23 9.74 -9.32
N ALA A 333 14.12 9.09 -9.02
CA ALA A 333 13.05 9.69 -8.22
C ALA A 333 13.57 10.06 -6.82
N ARG A 334 14.25 9.13 -6.11
CA ARG A 334 14.85 9.39 -4.82
C ARG A 334 15.88 10.52 -4.87
N SER A 335 16.77 10.50 -5.89
CA SER A 335 17.76 11.56 -6.08
C SER A 335 17.08 12.93 -6.22
N MET A 336 16.10 13.06 -7.10
CA MET A 336 15.41 14.32 -7.32
C MET A 336 14.63 14.79 -6.07
N VAL A 337 13.98 13.87 -5.35
CA VAL A 337 13.25 14.19 -4.11
C VAL A 337 14.22 14.71 -3.05
N VAL A 338 15.28 13.94 -2.72
CA VAL A 338 16.20 14.30 -1.64
C VAL A 338 16.98 15.57 -1.97
N ASN A 339 17.33 15.80 -3.24
CA ASN A 339 17.97 17.05 -3.66
C ASN A 339 17.08 18.30 -3.42
N LYS A 340 15.76 18.16 -3.40
CA LYS A 340 14.83 19.25 -3.03
C LYS A 340 14.78 19.51 -1.51
N LEU A 341 15.24 18.56 -0.70
CA LEU A 341 15.28 18.67 0.76
C LEU A 341 16.56 19.32 1.31
N LYS A 342 17.50 19.69 0.46
CA LYS A 342 18.75 20.38 0.84
C LYS A 342 18.54 21.61 1.75
N PRO A 343 17.51 22.46 1.54
CA PRO A 343 17.24 23.57 2.45
C PRO A 343 16.97 23.16 3.90
N LEU A 344 16.55 21.91 4.14
CA LEU A 344 16.36 21.33 5.47
C LEU A 344 17.64 20.72 6.04
N GLY A 345 18.74 20.74 5.29
CA GLY A 345 20.02 20.12 5.67
C GLY A 345 20.02 18.59 5.46
N ILE A 346 19.21 18.10 4.54
CA ILE A 346 19.11 16.68 4.19
C ILE A 346 19.86 16.49 2.86
N PHE A 347 20.88 15.64 2.86
CA PHE A 347 21.79 15.49 1.73
C PHE A 347 21.89 14.04 1.27
N LEU A 348 21.85 13.84 -0.05
CA LEU A 348 21.96 12.54 -0.70
C LEU A 348 23.41 12.20 -1.00
N ASP A 349 23.77 10.95 -0.81
CA ASP A 349 24.97 10.31 -1.35
C ASP A 349 24.57 9.57 -2.64
N GLU A 350 24.89 10.17 -3.78
CA GLU A 350 24.47 9.66 -5.11
C GLU A 350 25.07 8.28 -5.41
N GLU A 351 26.29 7.98 -4.92
CA GLU A 351 26.91 6.67 -5.12
C GLU A 351 26.14 5.60 -4.34
N LYS A 352 25.86 5.83 -3.05
CA LYS A 352 25.03 4.90 -2.25
C LYS A 352 23.65 4.74 -2.86
N ASN A 353 22.98 5.84 -3.23
CA ASN A 353 21.66 5.81 -3.86
C ASN A 353 21.66 4.98 -5.14
N SER A 354 22.68 5.13 -5.99
CA SER A 354 22.79 4.39 -7.25
C SER A 354 23.01 2.89 -7.06
N ASN A 355 23.53 2.46 -5.93
CA ASN A 355 23.85 1.08 -5.64
C ASN A 355 22.71 0.29 -4.94
N ILE A 356 21.67 0.98 -4.48
CA ILE A 356 20.57 0.34 -3.75
C ILE A 356 19.30 0.30 -4.61
N ALA A 357 18.86 -0.94 -4.95
CA ALA A 357 17.58 -1.23 -5.56
C ALA A 357 17.27 -2.72 -5.45
N ARG A 358 15.99 -3.11 -5.54
CA ARG A 358 15.55 -4.52 -5.42
C ARG A 358 16.14 -5.45 -6.50
N PHE A 359 16.50 -4.89 -7.65
CA PHE A 359 17.12 -5.63 -8.76
C PHE A 359 18.65 -5.63 -8.72
N LYS A 360 19.28 -5.09 -7.65
CA LYS A 360 20.72 -5.03 -7.42
C LYS A 360 21.12 -5.96 -6.26
N ASP A 361 22.42 -6.14 -6.06
CA ASP A 361 22.96 -6.95 -4.96
C ASP A 361 22.65 -6.35 -3.58
N ILE A 362 22.52 -5.02 -3.49
CA ILE A 362 22.16 -4.30 -2.26
C ILE A 362 20.70 -3.85 -2.39
N HIS A 363 19.85 -4.38 -1.50
CA HIS A 363 18.40 -4.15 -1.55
C HIS A 363 17.94 -3.07 -0.56
N GLU A 364 18.70 -2.78 0.49
CA GLU A 364 18.38 -1.82 1.54
C GLU A 364 19.61 -1.10 2.07
N GLY A 365 19.41 0.07 2.66
CA GLY A 365 20.48 0.81 3.32
C GLY A 365 20.29 2.32 3.33
N ALA A 366 21.25 3.00 3.93
CA ALA A 366 21.29 4.46 3.96
C ALA A 366 21.81 5.03 2.63
N ILE A 367 21.09 6.06 2.13
CA ILE A 367 21.44 6.78 0.90
C ILE A 367 21.79 8.25 1.17
N SER A 368 21.83 8.68 2.43
CA SER A 368 22.25 10.02 2.82
C SER A 368 23.75 10.10 3.09
N THR A 369 24.31 11.31 2.99
CA THR A 369 25.67 11.61 3.41
C THR A 369 25.80 11.61 4.94
N ALA A 370 27.02 11.55 5.45
CA ALA A 370 27.29 11.54 6.90
C ALA A 370 26.93 12.86 7.60
N ASP A 371 26.96 13.98 6.87
CA ASP A 371 26.61 15.32 7.36
C ASP A 371 25.11 15.67 7.15
N SER A 372 24.32 14.76 6.62
CA SER A 372 22.87 14.93 6.55
C SER A 372 22.26 14.99 7.94
N LYS A 373 21.41 15.98 8.22
CA LYS A 373 20.71 16.12 9.52
C LYS A 373 19.78 14.96 9.81
N VAL A 374 19.19 14.39 8.77
CA VAL A 374 18.29 13.25 8.87
C VAL A 374 18.81 12.13 7.97
N PRO A 375 18.97 10.91 8.49
CA PRO A 375 19.25 9.74 7.65
C PRO A 375 18.12 9.49 6.65
N VAL A 376 18.49 9.20 5.41
CA VAL A 376 17.55 8.75 4.38
C VAL A 376 17.85 7.30 4.05
N LEU A 377 16.84 6.46 4.18
CA LEU A 377 16.96 5.01 4.03
C LEU A 377 16.08 4.50 2.87
N VAL A 378 16.52 3.43 2.27
CA VAL A 378 15.69 2.55 1.42
C VAL A 378 15.50 1.25 2.18
N LEU A 379 14.26 0.87 2.44
CA LEU A 379 13.89 -0.38 3.10
C LEU A 379 12.78 -1.07 2.32
N PRO A 380 12.91 -2.37 1.99
CA PRO A 380 11.81 -3.11 1.37
C PRO A 380 10.61 -3.20 2.31
N THR A 381 9.40 -3.01 1.78
CA THR A 381 8.19 -3.35 2.53
C THR A 381 7.83 -4.83 2.38
N ASN A 382 7.16 -5.36 3.38
CA ASN A 382 6.59 -6.71 3.35
C ASN A 382 5.21 -6.69 4.03
N GLU A 383 4.19 -6.39 3.23
CA GLU A 383 2.81 -6.29 3.73
C GLU A 383 2.27 -7.68 4.10
N GLU A 384 2.65 -8.70 3.34
CA GLU A 384 2.21 -10.08 3.55
C GLU A 384 2.67 -10.61 4.92
N ILE A 385 3.94 -10.38 5.29
CA ILE A 385 4.44 -10.80 6.60
C ILE A 385 3.76 -10.04 7.75
N MET A 386 3.41 -8.77 7.55
CA MET A 386 2.64 -8.03 8.55
C MET A 386 1.24 -8.61 8.76
N ILE A 387 0.57 -9.02 7.69
CA ILE A 387 -0.73 -9.69 7.78
C ILE A 387 -0.58 -11.02 8.54
N VAL A 388 0.49 -11.77 8.27
CA VAL A 388 0.78 -13.02 8.98
C VAL A 388 1.08 -12.78 10.46
N ARG A 389 1.92 -11.79 10.80
CA ARG A 389 2.22 -11.41 12.20
C ARG A 389 0.96 -11.02 12.97
N ASP A 390 0.13 -10.19 12.36
CA ASP A 390 -1.14 -9.77 12.96
C ASP A 390 -2.08 -10.97 13.13
N THR A 391 -2.19 -11.84 12.12
CA THR A 391 -2.99 -13.07 12.23
C THR A 391 -2.48 -13.94 13.37
N TYR A 392 -1.18 -14.20 13.44
CA TYR A 392 -0.56 -15.00 14.48
C TYR A 392 -0.86 -14.47 15.88
N LYS A 393 -0.77 -13.14 16.08
CA LYS A 393 -1.08 -12.46 17.35
C LYS A 393 -2.50 -12.73 17.86
N PHE A 394 -3.47 -12.92 16.94
CA PHE A 394 -4.88 -13.10 17.28
C PHE A 394 -5.33 -14.56 17.43
N VAL A 395 -4.52 -15.51 16.97
CA VAL A 395 -4.90 -16.94 16.95
C VAL A 395 -3.95 -17.86 17.72
N ALA A 396 -2.73 -17.41 18.04
CA ALA A 396 -1.78 -18.11 18.92
C ALA A 396 -1.99 -17.69 20.38
#